data_0103297007ec3dfc79039167a69f196f
#
_entry.id   0103297007ec3dfc79039167a69f196f
#
_cell.length_a   1.000
_cell.length_b   1.000
_cell.length_c   1.000
_cell.angle_alpha   90.00
_cell.angle_beta   90.00
_cell.angle_gamma   90.00
#
_symmetry.space_group_name_H-M   'P 1'
#
loop_
_entity.id
_entity.type
_entity.pdbx_description
1 polymer ?
#
loop_
_entity_poly.entity_id
_entity_poly.type
_entity_poly.pdbx_seq_one_letter_code
_entity_poly.pdbx_strand_id
1 'polypeptide(L)'
;MALSVGHAGLNEVADIGLREWTRPDEVRERLQAELPEGIGITSAQAVPINPHREPRELAYRVPLLASHTLTAQKVQALLDSEKAVVTRVRKRSVRDVEVRQFIKALRLSEDSLDMLIRYTARGTAKPEEILEALGCRPDVDYRKSAIERTNVSLPPLR
;
A
#
# COMPACT_ATOMS: atom_id res chain seq x y z
N MET A 1 9.41 0.22 -1.38
CA MET A 1 8.82 0.51 -0.04
C MET A 1 8.28 -0.80 0.53
N ALA A 2 8.73 -1.17 1.73
CA ALA A 2 8.27 -2.40 2.37
C ALA A 2 6.77 -2.35 2.70
N LEU A 3 6.10 -3.50 2.65
CA LEU A 3 4.74 -3.68 3.14
C LEU A 3 4.71 -3.48 4.66
N SER A 4 3.68 -2.86 5.19
CA SER A 4 3.53 -2.71 6.64
C SER A 4 3.25 -4.07 7.29
N VAL A 5 3.80 -4.29 8.48
CA VAL A 5 3.51 -5.51 9.26
C VAL A 5 2.00 -5.59 9.54
N GLY A 6 1.42 -6.75 9.27
CA GLY A 6 0.00 -7.02 9.42
C GLY A 6 -0.84 -6.73 8.17
N HIS A 7 -0.25 -6.23 7.07
CA HIS A 7 -0.95 -6.08 5.79
C HIS A 7 -0.63 -7.26 4.86
N ALA A 8 -1.60 -7.67 4.06
CA ALA A 8 -1.36 -8.58 2.95
C ALA A 8 -0.91 -7.81 1.70
N GLY A 9 -0.02 -8.40 0.90
CA GLY A 9 0.41 -7.87 -0.38
C GLY A 9 -0.02 -8.82 -1.49
N LEU A 10 -0.88 -8.36 -2.40
CA LEU A 10 -1.40 -9.20 -3.49
C LEU A 10 -0.56 -9.09 -4.77
N ASN A 11 0.12 -7.97 -4.96
CA ASN A 11 0.92 -7.71 -6.16
C ASN A 11 2.15 -6.88 -5.81
N GLU A 12 3.03 -7.48 -5.00
CA GLU A 12 4.30 -6.88 -4.59
C GLU A 12 5.35 -7.07 -5.69
N VAL A 13 6.28 -6.14 -5.77
CA VAL A 13 7.40 -6.20 -6.72
C VAL A 13 8.72 -6.11 -5.97
N ALA A 14 9.65 -7.02 -6.31
CA ALA A 14 11.01 -7.01 -5.82
C ALA A 14 11.99 -7.05 -7.01
N ASP A 15 12.97 -6.16 -7.01
CA ASP A 15 14.10 -6.23 -7.94
C ASP A 15 15.26 -6.97 -7.25
N ILE A 16 15.77 -8.03 -7.90
CA ILE A 16 16.83 -8.89 -7.37
C ILE A 16 18.02 -8.83 -8.30
N GLY A 17 19.18 -8.46 -7.77
CA GLY A 17 20.46 -8.51 -8.49
C GLY A 17 21.06 -9.93 -8.42
N LEU A 18 21.33 -10.52 -9.57
CA LEU A 18 22.01 -11.81 -9.69
C LEU A 18 23.49 -11.60 -10.00
N ARG A 19 24.37 -12.50 -9.51
CA ARG A 19 25.80 -12.48 -9.85
C ARG A 19 26.06 -12.96 -11.27
N GLU A 20 25.25 -13.93 -11.72
CA GLU A 20 25.33 -14.53 -13.03
C GLU A 20 23.97 -14.48 -13.70
N TRP A 21 23.96 -14.42 -15.02
CA TRP A 21 22.70 -14.46 -15.75
C TRP A 21 22.01 -15.83 -15.57
N THR A 22 20.77 -15.78 -15.17
CA THR A 22 19.93 -16.96 -14.97
C THR A 22 18.57 -16.70 -15.61
N ARG A 23 17.98 -17.72 -16.21
CA ARG A 23 16.65 -17.59 -16.84
C ARG A 23 15.59 -17.19 -15.80
N PRO A 24 14.69 -16.24 -16.12
CA PRO A 24 13.67 -15.78 -15.17
C PRO A 24 12.82 -16.89 -14.57
N ASP A 25 12.43 -17.90 -15.39
CA ASP A 25 11.64 -19.03 -14.90
C ASP A 25 12.40 -19.88 -13.87
N GLU A 26 13.69 -20.11 -14.09
CA GLU A 26 14.53 -20.84 -13.15
C GLU A 26 14.70 -20.05 -11.83
N VAL A 27 14.88 -18.72 -11.92
CA VAL A 27 14.93 -17.86 -10.74
C VAL A 27 13.62 -17.95 -9.95
N ARG A 28 12.49 -17.87 -10.64
CA ARG A 28 11.17 -18.01 -10.02
C ARG A 28 11.02 -19.34 -9.29
N GLU A 29 11.32 -20.45 -9.94
CA GLU A 29 11.18 -21.80 -9.37
C GLU A 29 12.08 -21.99 -8.13
N ARG A 30 13.34 -21.58 -8.23
CA ARG A 30 14.30 -21.70 -7.12
C ARG A 30 13.90 -20.85 -5.93
N LEU A 31 13.48 -19.61 -6.18
CA LEU A 31 13.00 -18.72 -5.09
C LEU A 31 11.69 -19.25 -4.47
N GLN A 32 10.76 -19.74 -5.30
CA GLN A 32 9.49 -20.29 -4.79
C GLN A 32 9.71 -21.48 -3.85
N ALA A 33 10.71 -22.31 -4.13
CA ALA A 33 11.05 -23.46 -3.28
C ALA A 33 11.57 -23.06 -1.87
N GLU A 34 12.14 -21.86 -1.76
CA GLU A 34 12.70 -21.35 -0.49
C GLU A 34 11.73 -20.44 0.28
N LEU A 35 10.59 -20.08 -0.32
CA LEU A 35 9.64 -19.19 0.33
C LEU A 35 8.73 -19.94 1.31
N PRO A 36 8.40 -19.32 2.44
CA PRO A 36 7.46 -19.91 3.39
C PRO A 36 6.05 -19.99 2.78
N GLU A 37 5.22 -20.84 3.38
CA GLU A 37 3.81 -20.95 3.04
C GLU A 37 3.11 -19.58 3.10
N GLY A 38 2.22 -19.33 2.13
CA GLY A 38 1.48 -18.06 2.00
C GLY A 38 2.17 -17.01 1.14
N ILE A 39 3.42 -17.25 0.67
CA ILE A 39 4.11 -16.36 -0.26
C ILE A 39 4.29 -17.08 -1.61
N GLY A 40 3.73 -16.49 -2.67
CA GLY A 40 3.84 -17.00 -4.02
C GLY A 40 4.48 -16.00 -4.98
N ILE A 41 5.27 -16.50 -5.94
CA ILE A 41 5.84 -15.69 -7.02
C ILE A 41 4.99 -15.90 -8.27
N THR A 42 4.24 -14.87 -8.65
CA THR A 42 3.34 -14.91 -9.81
C THR A 42 4.11 -14.86 -11.13
N SER A 43 5.17 -14.05 -11.21
CA SER A 43 6.00 -13.91 -12.42
C SER A 43 7.41 -13.45 -12.07
N ALA A 44 8.35 -13.74 -12.98
CA ALA A 44 9.68 -13.17 -12.98
C ALA A 44 10.05 -12.71 -14.39
N GLN A 45 10.79 -11.62 -14.50
CA GLN A 45 11.27 -11.11 -15.78
C GLN A 45 12.66 -10.50 -15.64
N ALA A 46 13.48 -10.61 -16.69
CA ALA A 46 14.73 -9.90 -16.74
C ALA A 46 14.48 -8.41 -17.00
N VAL A 47 15.17 -7.57 -16.25
CA VAL A 47 15.08 -6.13 -16.39
C VAL A 47 16.48 -5.54 -16.48
N PRO A 48 16.68 -4.40 -17.17
CA PRO A 48 17.95 -3.68 -17.13
C PRO A 48 18.35 -3.37 -15.69
N ILE A 49 19.64 -3.31 -15.42
CA ILE A 49 20.15 -2.89 -14.11
C ILE A 49 19.78 -1.43 -13.94
N ASN A 50 18.67 -1.19 -13.25
CA ASN A 50 18.26 0.15 -12.86
C ASN A 50 18.02 0.17 -11.35
N PRO A 51 18.92 0.77 -10.59
CA PRO A 51 18.91 0.65 -9.14
C PRO A 51 17.76 1.38 -8.45
N HIS A 52 16.98 2.23 -9.14
CA HIS A 52 16.04 3.11 -8.42
C HIS A 52 14.70 3.28 -9.14
N ARG A 53 13.87 2.22 -9.10
CA ARG A 53 12.47 2.36 -9.44
C ARG A 53 11.64 2.61 -8.18
N GLU A 54 11.36 3.88 -7.90
CA GLU A 54 10.44 4.22 -6.83
C GLU A 54 8.99 4.05 -7.30
N PRO A 55 8.11 3.51 -6.46
CA PRO A 55 6.68 3.49 -6.76
C PRO A 55 6.15 4.91 -7.00
N ARG A 56 5.17 5.02 -7.88
CA ARG A 56 4.42 6.27 -8.09
C ARG A 56 3.13 6.27 -7.29
N GLU A 57 2.46 5.13 -7.26
CA GLU A 57 1.16 4.95 -6.64
C GLU A 57 1.08 3.58 -5.96
N LEU A 58 0.32 3.55 -4.90
CA LEU A 58 0.03 2.36 -4.12
C LEU A 58 -1.49 2.22 -4.02
N ALA A 59 -2.02 1.08 -4.44
CA ALA A 59 -3.42 0.77 -4.29
C ALA A 59 -3.63 -0.13 -3.08
N TYR A 60 -4.65 0.18 -2.29
CA TYR A 60 -5.04 -0.59 -1.11
C TYR A 60 -6.53 -0.87 -1.13
N ARG A 61 -6.91 -1.99 -0.56
CA ARG A 61 -8.27 -2.34 -0.17
C ARG A 61 -8.34 -2.54 1.32
N VAL A 62 -9.31 -1.91 1.94
CA VAL A 62 -9.61 -2.04 3.36
C VAL A 62 -10.99 -2.65 3.50
N PRO A 63 -11.12 -3.94 3.86
CA PRO A 63 -12.40 -4.52 4.22
C PRO A 63 -12.97 -3.80 5.45
N LEU A 64 -14.23 -3.41 5.36
CA LEU A 64 -14.95 -2.73 6.43
C LEU A 64 -15.77 -3.75 7.24
N LEU A 65 -15.88 -3.54 8.53
CA LEU A 65 -16.72 -4.35 9.39
C LEU A 65 -18.19 -3.92 9.21
N ALA A 66 -19.14 -4.83 9.43
CA ALA A 66 -20.57 -4.53 9.33
C ALA A 66 -21.03 -3.38 10.26
N SER A 67 -20.24 -3.13 11.32
CA SER A 67 -20.45 -2.02 12.28
C SER A 67 -19.84 -0.69 11.87
N HIS A 68 -19.19 -0.60 10.70
CA HIS A 68 -18.49 0.61 10.31
C HIS A 68 -19.41 1.83 10.24
N THR A 69 -18.83 2.99 10.57
CA THR A 69 -19.53 4.28 10.57
C THR A 69 -19.13 5.18 9.39
N LEU A 70 -18.35 4.65 8.45
CA LEU A 70 -17.88 5.38 7.29
C LEU A 70 -19.05 5.58 6.30
N THR A 71 -19.20 6.80 5.82
CA THR A 71 -20.23 7.19 4.86
C THR A 71 -19.61 7.86 3.64
N ALA A 72 -20.30 7.83 2.50
CA ALA A 72 -19.88 8.51 1.28
C ALA A 72 -19.66 10.02 1.52
N GLN A 73 -20.45 10.63 2.39
CA GLN A 73 -20.30 12.04 2.76
C GLN A 73 -18.98 12.33 3.47
N LYS A 74 -18.54 11.46 4.40
CA LYS A 74 -17.24 11.60 5.08
C LYS A 74 -16.08 11.47 4.08
N VAL A 75 -16.18 10.50 3.17
CA VAL A 75 -15.17 10.31 2.11
C VAL A 75 -15.09 11.55 1.21
N GLN A 76 -16.24 12.06 0.77
CA GLN A 76 -16.28 13.26 -0.06
C GLN A 76 -15.75 14.49 0.69
N ALA A 77 -16.14 14.68 1.94
CA ALA A 77 -15.64 15.79 2.76
C ALA A 77 -14.10 15.77 2.90
N LEU A 78 -13.49 14.58 3.06
CA LEU A 78 -12.04 14.45 3.06
C LEU A 78 -11.44 14.79 1.69
N LEU A 79 -12.07 14.35 0.59
CA LEU A 79 -11.59 14.64 -0.77
C LEU A 79 -11.70 16.13 -1.11
N ASP A 80 -12.70 16.83 -0.60
CA ASP A 80 -12.92 18.27 -0.82
C ASP A 80 -12.11 19.16 0.13
N SER A 81 -11.53 18.58 1.18
CA SER A 81 -10.73 19.32 2.13
C SER A 81 -9.41 19.81 1.51
N GLU A 82 -8.98 21.01 1.85
CA GLU A 82 -7.66 21.52 1.44
C GLU A 82 -6.53 20.80 2.17
N LYS A 83 -6.76 20.41 3.43
CA LYS A 83 -5.77 19.74 4.28
C LYS A 83 -6.44 18.73 5.19
N ALA A 84 -5.73 17.64 5.45
CA ALA A 84 -6.08 16.68 6.48
C ALA A 84 -4.78 16.24 7.17
N VAL A 85 -4.66 16.56 8.45
CA VAL A 85 -3.44 16.31 9.23
C VAL A 85 -3.71 15.24 10.26
N VAL A 86 -2.82 14.25 10.32
CA VAL A 86 -2.82 13.19 11.34
C VAL A 86 -1.47 13.13 12.02
N THR A 87 -1.45 12.68 13.26
CA THR A 87 -0.21 12.58 14.04
C THR A 87 0.42 11.21 13.89
N ARG A 88 1.56 11.13 13.22
CA ARG A 88 2.34 9.90 13.07
C ARG A 88 3.30 9.73 14.24
N VAL A 89 3.04 8.71 15.06
CA VAL A 89 3.92 8.33 16.16
C VAL A 89 4.88 7.22 15.72
N ARG A 90 6.18 7.42 15.93
CA ARG A 90 7.25 6.42 15.79
C ARG A 90 8.01 6.32 17.11
N LYS A 91 8.75 5.21 17.30
CA LYS A 91 9.47 4.91 18.58
C LYS A 91 10.22 6.10 19.21
N ARG A 92 10.71 7.07 18.42
CA ARG A 92 11.50 8.22 18.90
C ARG A 92 11.09 9.56 18.30
N SER A 93 9.96 9.60 17.60
CA SER A 93 9.50 10.84 16.97
C SER A 93 7.99 10.89 16.83
N VAL A 94 7.45 12.04 17.08
CA VAL A 94 6.04 12.39 16.82
C VAL A 94 6.07 13.48 15.76
N ARG A 95 5.32 13.34 14.69
CA ARG A 95 5.25 14.35 13.65
C ARG A 95 3.87 14.38 13.02
N ASP A 96 3.43 15.53 12.64
CA ASP A 96 2.22 15.71 11.86
C ASP A 96 2.49 15.37 10.39
N VAL A 97 1.53 14.68 9.79
CA VAL A 97 1.54 14.29 8.38
C VAL A 97 0.28 14.83 7.74
N GLU A 98 0.46 15.67 6.73
CA GLU A 98 -0.63 16.13 5.88
C GLU A 98 -0.95 15.03 4.88
N VAL A 99 -2.03 14.28 5.10
CA VAL A 99 -2.37 13.07 4.33
C VAL A 99 -3.15 13.38 3.06
N ARG A 100 -3.89 14.51 3.00
CA ARG A 100 -4.73 14.84 1.85
C ARG A 100 -3.95 14.91 0.53
N GLN A 101 -2.74 15.47 0.55
CA GLN A 101 -1.88 15.60 -0.62
C GLN A 101 -1.50 14.26 -1.24
N PHE A 102 -1.47 13.17 -0.46
CA PHE A 102 -1.14 11.83 -0.93
C PHE A 102 -2.35 11.07 -1.46
N ILE A 103 -3.58 11.49 -1.15
CA ILE A 103 -4.79 10.81 -1.60
C ILE A 103 -5.03 11.19 -3.07
N LYS A 104 -5.02 10.18 -3.96
CA LYS A 104 -5.39 10.35 -5.36
C LYS A 104 -6.85 10.02 -5.59
N ALA A 105 -7.33 8.92 -5.01
CA ALA A 105 -8.72 8.51 -5.06
C ALA A 105 -9.10 7.69 -3.84
N LEU A 106 -10.36 7.80 -3.43
CA LEU A 106 -11.04 6.94 -2.47
C LEU A 106 -12.35 6.47 -3.10
N ARG A 107 -12.65 5.19 -2.99
CA ARG A 107 -13.91 4.61 -3.44
C ARG A 107 -14.49 3.75 -2.34
N LEU A 108 -15.60 4.19 -1.80
CA LEU A 108 -16.36 3.45 -0.80
C LEU A 108 -17.34 2.50 -1.50
N SER A 109 -17.30 1.24 -1.10
CA SER A 109 -18.29 0.21 -1.41
C SER A 109 -19.03 -0.20 -0.13
N GLU A 110 -19.96 -1.11 -0.20
CA GLU A 110 -20.73 -1.57 0.95
C GLU A 110 -19.85 -2.22 2.02
N ASP A 111 -18.84 -2.96 1.62
CA ASP A 111 -17.99 -3.78 2.47
C ASP A 111 -16.51 -3.40 2.46
N SER A 112 -16.13 -2.37 1.69
CA SER A 112 -14.71 -2.04 1.51
C SER A 112 -14.48 -0.58 1.14
N LEU A 113 -13.28 -0.09 1.47
CA LEU A 113 -12.75 1.19 1.02
C LEU A 113 -11.50 0.93 0.17
N ASP A 114 -11.58 1.20 -1.13
CA ASP A 114 -10.43 1.20 -2.02
C ASP A 114 -9.75 2.57 -1.99
N MET A 115 -8.42 2.55 -1.88
CA MET A 115 -7.58 3.75 -1.80
C MET A 115 -6.51 3.71 -2.88
N LEU A 116 -6.31 4.82 -3.57
CA LEU A 116 -5.15 5.05 -4.44
C LEU A 116 -4.32 6.19 -3.85
N ILE A 117 -3.11 5.86 -3.41
CA ILE A 117 -2.22 6.72 -2.65
C ILE A 117 -0.98 7.06 -3.47
N ARG A 118 -0.63 8.34 -3.56
CA ARG A 118 0.61 8.79 -4.20
C ARG A 118 1.83 8.48 -3.35
N TYR A 119 2.87 8.03 -4.01
CA TYR A 119 4.21 7.95 -3.43
C TYR A 119 5.09 9.05 -4.04
N THR A 120 5.74 9.83 -3.21
CA THR A 120 6.54 10.99 -3.64
C THR A 120 7.88 10.99 -2.92
N ALA A 121 8.84 11.79 -3.42
CA ALA A 121 10.11 12.01 -2.74
C ALA A 121 9.96 12.56 -1.30
N ARG A 122 8.83 13.21 -1.00
CA ARG A 122 8.49 13.70 0.35
C ARG A 122 7.88 12.62 1.25
N GLY A 123 7.57 11.44 0.68
CA GLY A 123 6.97 10.30 1.36
C GLY A 123 5.59 9.93 0.82
N THR A 124 4.81 9.32 1.67
CA THR A 124 3.45 8.85 1.38
C THR A 124 2.62 8.78 2.66
N ALA A 125 1.30 8.76 2.52
CA ALA A 125 0.40 8.40 3.63
C ALA A 125 0.30 6.88 3.76
N LYS A 126 -0.02 6.42 4.96
CA LYS A 126 -0.41 5.03 5.22
C LYS A 126 -1.93 4.89 5.14
N PRO A 127 -2.46 3.70 4.78
CA PRO A 127 -3.90 3.48 4.81
C PRO A 127 -4.53 3.83 6.16
N GLU A 128 -3.89 3.45 7.27
CA GLU A 128 -4.41 3.70 8.62
C GLU A 128 -4.50 5.21 8.93
N GLU A 129 -3.60 6.02 8.40
CA GLU A 129 -3.63 7.47 8.58
C GLU A 129 -4.79 8.12 7.81
N ILE A 130 -5.12 7.57 6.65
CA ILE A 130 -6.30 8.01 5.88
C ILE A 130 -7.58 7.59 6.60
N LEU A 131 -7.62 6.37 7.15
CA LEU A 131 -8.74 5.89 7.95
C LEU A 131 -8.93 6.74 9.22
N GLU A 132 -7.84 7.13 9.88
CA GLU A 132 -7.88 8.07 11.02
C GLU A 132 -8.45 9.43 10.61
N ALA A 133 -8.02 9.97 9.47
CA ALA A 133 -8.56 11.23 8.93
C ALA A 133 -10.05 11.14 8.57
N LEU A 134 -10.55 9.95 8.21
CA LEU A 134 -11.97 9.66 7.99
C LEU A 134 -12.76 9.41 9.28
N GLY A 135 -12.08 9.41 10.44
CA GLY A 135 -12.67 9.12 11.75
C GLY A 135 -12.98 7.63 11.96
N CYS A 136 -12.38 6.74 11.19
CA CYS A 136 -12.51 5.30 11.36
C CYS A 136 -11.63 4.80 12.51
N ARG A 137 -12.16 3.85 13.28
CA ARG A 137 -11.48 3.26 14.44
C ARG A 137 -11.09 1.81 14.15
N PRO A 138 -9.83 1.41 14.46
CA PRO A 138 -9.43 0.01 14.39
C PRO A 138 -10.35 -0.87 15.25
N ASP A 139 -10.61 -2.10 14.79
CA ASP A 139 -11.44 -3.13 15.43
C ASP A 139 -12.93 -2.75 15.64
N VAL A 140 -13.34 -1.56 15.18
CA VAL A 140 -14.74 -1.09 15.18
C VAL A 140 -15.23 -0.93 13.74
N ASP A 141 -14.48 -0.21 12.91
CA ASP A 141 -14.84 0.06 11.52
C ASP A 141 -14.07 -0.85 10.55
N TYR A 142 -12.86 -1.28 10.91
CA TYR A 142 -12.00 -2.16 10.10
C TYR A 142 -11.02 -2.95 10.96
N ARG A 143 -10.45 -4.03 10.41
CA ARG A 143 -9.33 -4.76 11.02
C ARG A 143 -8.03 -4.41 10.32
N LYS A 144 -7.03 -3.99 11.10
CA LYS A 144 -5.72 -3.63 10.56
C LYS A 144 -5.03 -4.78 9.82
N SER A 145 -5.20 -6.01 10.31
CA SER A 145 -4.67 -7.23 9.69
C SER A 145 -5.38 -7.64 8.40
N ALA A 146 -6.50 -7.00 8.07
CA ALA A 146 -7.24 -7.26 6.84
C ALA A 146 -6.94 -6.23 5.73
N ILE A 147 -6.06 -5.25 5.98
CA ILE A 147 -5.67 -4.27 4.95
C ILE A 147 -4.80 -4.97 3.91
N GLU A 148 -5.17 -4.83 2.65
CA GLU A 148 -4.48 -5.42 1.52
C GLU A 148 -3.85 -4.34 0.65
N ARG A 149 -2.57 -4.49 0.30
CA ARG A 149 -1.99 -3.72 -0.80
C ARG A 149 -2.20 -4.48 -2.10
N THR A 150 -3.12 -4.00 -2.91
CA THR A 150 -3.57 -4.68 -4.13
C THR A 150 -2.67 -4.42 -5.33
N ASN A 151 -1.96 -3.28 -5.34
CA ASN A 151 -1.03 -2.97 -6.42
C ASN A 151 0.05 -1.95 -6.02
N VAL A 152 1.20 -2.08 -6.68
CA VAL A 152 2.33 -1.14 -6.64
C VAL A 152 2.61 -0.69 -8.06
N SER A 153 2.29 0.56 -8.38
CA SER A 153 2.57 1.13 -9.70
C SER A 153 4.02 1.63 -9.77
N LEU A 154 4.82 0.96 -10.58
CA LEU A 154 6.20 1.36 -10.88
C LEU A 154 6.27 2.15 -12.19
N PRO A 155 7.28 3.02 -12.37
CA PRO A 155 7.54 3.62 -13.68
C PRO A 155 7.89 2.53 -14.70
N PRO A 156 7.61 2.75 -16.00
CA PRO A 156 7.99 1.82 -17.05
C PRO A 156 9.52 1.61 -17.06
N LEU A 157 9.92 0.42 -17.49
CA LEU A 157 11.32 0.12 -17.78
C LEU A 157 11.77 1.00 -18.96
N ARG A 158 12.85 1.71 -18.78
CA ARG A 158 13.51 2.49 -19.86
C ARG A 158 14.70 1.76 -20.39
#